data_52549973d4970cf59011b9144be50702
#
_entry.id   52549973d4970cf59011b9144be50702
#
_cell.length_a   1.000
_cell.length_b   1.000
_cell.length_c   1.000
_cell.angle_alpha   90.00
_cell.angle_beta   90.00
_cell.angle_gamma   90.00
#
_symmetry.space_group_name_H-M   'P 1'
#
loop_
_entity.id
_entity.type
_entity.pdbx_description
1 polymer ?
#
loop_
_entity_poly.entity_id
_entity_poly.type
_entity_poly.pdbx_seq_one_letter_code
_entity_poly.pdbx_strand_id
1 'polypeptide(L)'
;MKIKSFTGLCFLAILGLASCQSESGKSSKENTQTTDSITVVKLVADSFQKEIDGKSTGLYTLKNKNQAEAIFTNYGGRLVSLLMPDKDKKMVDVVVGFKSVSDYQNSTEPYFGATIGRFGNRIAKGKFTLDGKKYQLFTNNGQNTLHGGKKGYQDVVWDAKQINEHTIQFDYLSKDGEENFPGNLKVTVTYTLTDDNELKMDYQASTDKTTVLNLTNHAFFNLNGEGSGDILNHEVEIFADEYTPVDSTLIPTGKIEKVKNTPFDFTTATNIGARIKDNNEQLTFGKGYDHNYVLNKTKAMNMFQAASVKGDKSGIVMDVYTQEPGLQFYSGNFMQSKNKFKGGSKDDFRTAFCMETQHFPDSPNQPGFPSTVLKPGQVYKTSSIYKFSN
;
A
#
# COMPACT_ATOMS: atom_id res chain seq x y z
N MET A 1 25.17 -70.91 -6.88
CA MET A 1 25.41 -72.15 -6.11
C MET A 1 24.49 -72.13 -4.89
N LYS A 2 23.59 -73.12 -4.81
CA LYS A 2 22.76 -73.59 -3.69
C LYS A 2 21.76 -72.60 -3.07
N ILE A 3 20.41 -72.60 -3.37
CA ILE A 3 19.37 -73.62 -3.13
C ILE A 3 19.20 -73.94 -1.60
N LYS A 4 18.04 -73.64 -1.09
CA LYS A 4 17.02 -74.49 -0.42
C LYS A 4 16.18 -73.60 0.49
N SER A 5 14.86 -73.42 0.31
CA SER A 5 13.73 -74.35 0.20
C SER A 5 13.18 -74.82 1.54
N PHE A 6 11.84 -74.79 1.61
CA PHE A 6 10.89 -75.59 2.37
C PHE A 6 10.36 -75.02 3.71
N THR A 7 9.17 -74.94 3.98
CA THR A 7 7.84 -75.61 3.94
C THR A 7 7.16 -75.15 5.26
N GLY A 8 5.94 -74.97 5.43
CA GLY A 8 4.69 -75.39 4.94
C GLY A 8 3.71 -75.63 6.07
N LEU A 9 2.44 -75.66 5.72
CA LEU A 9 1.33 -76.33 6.40
C LEU A 9 0.59 -75.54 7.51
N CYS A 10 -0.62 -75.12 7.28
CA CYS A 10 -1.94 -75.73 7.12
C CYS A 10 -2.86 -75.70 8.36
N PHE A 11 -4.11 -75.40 8.09
CA PHE A 11 -5.39 -75.72 8.77
C PHE A 11 -5.75 -74.92 10.04
N LEU A 12 -6.93 -74.33 10.20
CA LEU A 12 -8.30 -74.89 10.07
C LEU A 12 -9.34 -73.75 10.00
N ALA A 13 -10.34 -73.96 9.16
CA ALA A 13 -11.55 -73.15 9.07
C ALA A 13 -12.54 -73.47 10.21
N ILE A 14 -13.25 -72.44 10.70
CA ILE A 14 -14.55 -72.65 11.33
C ILE A 14 -15.52 -71.65 10.76
N LEU A 15 -16.56 -72.14 10.07
CA LEU A 15 -17.78 -71.44 9.68
C LEU A 15 -18.65 -71.13 10.89
N GLY A 16 -19.13 -69.92 10.96
CA GLY A 16 -20.23 -69.54 11.84
C GLY A 16 -21.17 -68.60 11.08
N LEU A 17 -22.27 -69.13 10.62
CA LEU A 17 -23.42 -68.41 10.08
C LEU A 17 -24.20 -67.79 11.22
N ALA A 18 -24.54 -66.48 11.13
CA ALA A 18 -25.85 -66.00 11.60
C ALA A 18 -26.05 -64.50 11.21
N SER A 19 -27.10 -64.32 10.47
CA SER A 19 -28.18 -63.34 10.59
C SER A 19 -27.97 -61.89 10.15
N CYS A 20 -28.65 -61.57 9.08
CA CYS A 20 -29.00 -60.22 8.60
C CYS A 20 -29.78 -59.43 9.66
N GLN A 21 -29.37 -58.17 9.86
CA GLN A 21 -30.32 -57.10 10.17
C GLN A 21 -29.84 -55.82 9.45
N SER A 22 -30.68 -55.32 8.56
CA SER A 22 -30.52 -54.08 7.84
C SER A 22 -30.88 -52.93 8.76
N GLU A 23 -29.91 -52.05 9.10
CA GLU A 23 -30.20 -50.71 9.55
C GLU A 23 -29.65 -49.71 8.57
N SER A 24 -30.56 -48.92 8.01
CA SER A 24 -30.34 -47.78 7.16
C SER A 24 -29.71 -46.65 7.97
N GLY A 25 -28.38 -46.60 7.98
CA GLY A 25 -27.61 -45.45 8.49
C GLY A 25 -27.59 -44.33 7.46
N LYS A 26 -28.37 -43.28 7.69
CA LYS A 26 -28.21 -42.00 6.97
C LYS A 26 -26.82 -41.47 7.25
N SER A 27 -25.96 -41.50 6.23
CA SER A 27 -24.71 -40.73 6.19
C SER A 27 -25.08 -39.25 6.13
N SER A 28 -25.08 -38.60 7.27
CA SER A 28 -25.02 -37.13 7.34
C SER A 28 -23.65 -36.70 6.82
N LYS A 29 -23.63 -36.22 5.56
CA LYS A 29 -22.51 -35.42 5.10
C LYS A 29 -22.43 -34.18 5.99
N GLU A 30 -21.50 -34.16 6.92
CA GLU A 30 -21.07 -32.96 7.58
C GLU A 30 -20.53 -32.02 6.48
N ASN A 31 -21.35 -31.01 6.18
CA ASN A 31 -20.98 -29.89 5.36
C ASN A 31 -20.09 -29.02 6.24
N THR A 32 -18.80 -29.31 6.29
CA THR A 32 -17.79 -28.43 6.89
C THR A 32 -17.71 -27.19 5.98
N GLN A 33 -18.62 -26.24 6.19
CA GLN A 33 -18.38 -24.87 5.84
C GLN A 33 -17.20 -24.39 6.71
N THR A 34 -16.00 -24.43 6.17
CA THR A 34 -14.89 -23.62 6.67
C THR A 34 -15.26 -22.17 6.43
N THR A 35 -15.91 -21.55 7.41
CA THR A 35 -15.94 -20.09 7.50
C THR A 35 -14.53 -19.68 7.87
N ASP A 36 -13.71 -19.32 6.89
CA ASP A 36 -12.47 -18.58 7.09
C ASP A 36 -12.86 -17.22 7.71
N SER A 37 -12.99 -17.19 9.02
CA SER A 37 -13.09 -15.92 9.74
C SER A 37 -11.69 -15.29 9.74
N ILE A 38 -11.50 -14.26 8.92
CA ILE A 38 -10.29 -13.43 8.98
C ILE A 38 -10.21 -12.85 10.39
N THR A 39 -9.27 -13.35 11.17
CA THR A 39 -9.11 -12.92 12.57
C THR A 39 -8.28 -11.65 12.58
N VAL A 40 -8.81 -10.56 13.14
CA VAL A 40 -8.03 -9.33 13.37
C VAL A 40 -6.84 -9.65 14.29
N VAL A 41 -5.64 -9.35 13.82
CA VAL A 41 -4.41 -9.63 14.54
C VAL A 41 -4.16 -8.54 15.59
N LYS A 42 -4.05 -8.93 16.85
CA LYS A 42 -3.64 -8.03 17.91
C LYS A 42 -2.12 -7.79 17.83
N LEU A 43 -1.73 -6.56 17.52
CA LEU A 43 -0.33 -6.15 17.50
C LEU A 43 0.22 -6.00 18.94
N VAL A 44 1.47 -6.37 19.15
CA VAL A 44 2.16 -6.31 20.44
C VAL A 44 3.06 -5.07 20.45
N ALA A 45 2.82 -4.13 21.35
CA ALA A 45 3.55 -2.86 21.41
C ALA A 45 5.07 -3.04 21.53
N ASP A 46 5.54 -3.98 22.34
CA ASP A 46 6.96 -4.25 22.55
C ASP A 46 7.70 -4.67 21.27
N SER A 47 6.99 -5.30 20.31
CA SER A 47 7.56 -5.67 19.01
C SER A 47 7.87 -4.44 18.13
N PHE A 48 7.34 -3.28 18.49
CA PHE A 48 7.58 -2.01 17.82
C PHE A 48 8.53 -1.08 18.59
N GLN A 49 9.03 -1.52 19.76
CA GLN A 49 10.00 -0.77 20.53
C GLN A 49 11.43 -1.17 20.11
N LYS A 50 12.14 -0.22 19.52
CA LYS A 50 13.52 -0.38 19.07
C LYS A 50 14.20 0.99 19.07
N GLU A 51 15.49 1.02 19.35
CA GLU A 51 16.30 2.22 19.13
C GLU A 51 16.94 2.16 17.73
N ILE A 52 16.74 3.21 16.93
CA ILE A 52 17.26 3.36 15.57
C ILE A 52 17.74 4.79 15.41
N ASP A 53 19.00 4.97 15.02
CA ASP A 53 19.63 6.28 14.85
C ASP A 53 19.51 7.19 16.10
N GLY A 54 19.54 6.60 17.31
CA GLY A 54 19.41 7.32 18.59
C GLY A 54 17.98 7.78 18.92
N LYS A 55 16.97 7.25 18.23
CA LYS A 55 15.55 7.52 18.49
C LYS A 55 14.79 6.23 18.77
N SER A 56 13.87 6.29 19.73
CA SER A 56 12.99 5.16 20.05
C SER A 56 11.81 5.07 19.10
N THR A 57 11.51 3.87 18.64
CA THR A 57 10.28 3.56 17.90
C THR A 57 9.17 3.13 18.85
N GLY A 58 7.92 3.19 18.36
CA GLY A 58 6.74 2.80 19.14
C GLY A 58 5.53 2.49 18.25
N LEU A 59 4.46 2.05 18.89
CA LEU A 59 3.17 1.76 18.28
C LEU A 59 2.12 2.72 18.84
N TYR A 60 1.31 3.29 17.96
CA TYR A 60 0.30 4.31 18.30
C TYR A 60 -1.04 3.93 17.70
N THR A 61 -2.12 4.06 18.46
CA THR A 61 -3.47 3.69 18.01
C THR A 61 -4.39 4.89 18.04
N LEU A 62 -5.06 5.16 16.93
CA LEU A 62 -6.17 6.08 16.83
C LEU A 62 -7.47 5.28 16.81
N LYS A 63 -8.52 5.80 17.43
CA LYS A 63 -9.84 5.19 17.48
C LYS A 63 -10.92 6.22 17.23
N ASN A 64 -12.03 5.80 16.61
CA ASN A 64 -13.22 6.62 16.48
C ASN A 64 -14.43 5.99 17.19
N LYS A 65 -15.55 6.70 17.22
CA LYS A 65 -16.78 6.23 17.86
C LYS A 65 -17.42 5.02 17.19
N ASN A 66 -17.08 4.77 15.91
CA ASN A 66 -17.57 3.62 15.13
C ASN A 66 -16.69 2.38 15.30
N GLN A 67 -15.79 2.38 16.29
CA GLN A 67 -14.83 1.31 16.59
C GLN A 67 -13.79 1.07 15.48
N ALA A 68 -13.69 1.95 14.47
CA ALA A 68 -12.57 1.90 13.55
C ALA A 68 -11.27 2.23 14.30
N GLU A 69 -10.19 1.53 13.93
CA GLU A 69 -8.87 1.73 14.52
C GLU A 69 -7.82 1.90 13.43
N ALA A 70 -6.96 2.92 13.57
CA ALA A 70 -5.78 3.10 12.73
C ALA A 70 -4.53 2.98 13.61
N ILE A 71 -3.65 2.06 13.28
CA ILE A 71 -2.46 1.74 14.07
C ILE A 71 -1.22 2.14 13.28
N PHE A 72 -0.33 2.91 13.94
CA PHE A 72 0.86 3.49 13.34
C PHE A 72 2.11 3.09 14.09
N THR A 73 3.25 3.12 13.39
CA THR A 73 4.58 3.20 14.00
C THR A 73 5.31 4.44 13.48
N ASN A 74 6.11 5.07 14.34
CA ASN A 74 6.94 6.19 13.95
C ASN A 74 8.20 5.79 13.17
N TYR A 75 8.49 4.49 13.01
CA TYR A 75 9.45 4.01 12.03
C TYR A 75 8.86 4.13 10.63
N GLY A 76 9.32 5.11 9.87
CA GLY A 76 8.80 5.45 8.53
C GLY A 76 7.44 6.17 8.55
N GLY A 77 6.93 6.61 9.71
CA GLY A 77 5.60 7.23 9.82
C GLY A 77 4.53 6.36 9.19
N ARG A 78 4.51 5.05 9.53
CA ARG A 78 3.76 4.01 8.81
C ARG A 78 2.39 3.76 9.38
N LEU A 79 1.41 3.61 8.50
CA LEU A 79 0.15 2.94 8.79
C LEU A 79 0.38 1.41 8.78
N VAL A 80 0.25 0.78 9.95
CA VAL A 80 0.51 -0.65 10.15
C VAL A 80 -0.75 -1.50 9.96
N SER A 81 -1.91 -0.96 10.40
CA SER A 81 -3.20 -1.63 10.41
C SER A 81 -4.31 -0.58 10.33
N LEU A 82 -5.39 -0.92 9.65
CA LEU A 82 -6.58 -0.08 9.57
C LEU A 82 -7.82 -0.96 9.62
N LEU A 83 -8.49 -0.96 10.77
CA LEU A 83 -9.68 -1.75 11.02
C LEU A 83 -10.91 -0.97 10.62
N MET A 84 -11.68 -1.49 9.67
CA MET A 84 -12.94 -0.91 9.19
C MET A 84 -14.06 -1.95 9.23
N PRO A 85 -15.31 -1.55 9.53
CA PRO A 85 -16.45 -2.46 9.51
C PRO A 85 -16.80 -2.85 8.07
N ASP A 86 -17.03 -4.14 7.82
CA ASP A 86 -17.59 -4.65 6.57
C ASP A 86 -19.13 -4.50 6.51
N LYS A 87 -19.74 -4.99 5.43
CA LYS A 87 -21.21 -5.00 5.25
C LYS A 87 -21.96 -5.74 6.35
N ASP A 88 -21.32 -6.73 7.02
CA ASP A 88 -21.87 -7.51 8.13
C ASP A 88 -21.49 -6.93 9.51
N LYS A 89 -20.89 -5.72 9.54
CA LYS A 89 -20.38 -5.02 10.73
C LYS A 89 -19.23 -5.74 11.44
N LYS A 90 -18.55 -6.65 10.76
CA LYS A 90 -17.31 -7.26 11.27
C LYS A 90 -16.13 -6.35 10.97
N MET A 91 -15.22 -6.21 11.93
CA MET A 91 -14.01 -5.43 11.73
C MET A 91 -13.02 -6.20 10.86
N VAL A 92 -12.57 -5.57 9.78
CA VAL A 92 -11.63 -6.09 8.78
C VAL A 92 -10.40 -5.21 8.75
N ASP A 93 -9.22 -5.81 8.83
CA ASP A 93 -7.97 -5.08 8.62
C ASP A 93 -7.69 -4.92 7.13
N VAL A 94 -7.98 -3.75 6.60
CA VAL A 94 -7.90 -3.45 5.16
C VAL A 94 -6.48 -3.07 4.69
N VAL A 95 -5.51 -2.96 5.61
CA VAL A 95 -4.10 -2.62 5.31
C VAL A 95 -3.21 -3.82 5.56
N VAL A 96 -2.39 -4.19 4.59
CA VAL A 96 -1.36 -5.22 4.79
C VAL A 96 -0.09 -4.60 5.37
N GLY A 97 0.55 -5.32 6.30
CA GLY A 97 1.73 -4.82 7.00
C GLY A 97 2.36 -5.88 7.91
N PHE A 98 3.35 -5.48 8.69
CA PHE A 98 4.14 -6.40 9.51
C PHE A 98 3.82 -6.24 11.01
N LYS A 99 4.23 -7.23 11.79
CA LYS A 99 3.97 -7.30 13.23
C LYS A 99 5.10 -6.71 14.09
N SER A 100 6.20 -6.25 13.48
CA SER A 100 7.33 -5.66 14.20
C SER A 100 8.13 -4.68 13.34
N VAL A 101 8.89 -3.77 13.98
CA VAL A 101 9.85 -2.90 13.29
C VAL A 101 10.93 -3.72 12.59
N SER A 102 11.37 -4.82 13.18
CA SER A 102 12.38 -5.68 12.57
C SER A 102 11.89 -6.32 11.27
N ASP A 103 10.62 -6.68 11.18
CA ASP A 103 10.04 -7.22 9.94
C ASP A 103 10.02 -6.16 8.84
N TYR A 104 9.69 -4.89 9.17
CA TYR A 104 9.78 -3.78 8.22
C TYR A 104 11.22 -3.55 7.73
N GLN A 105 12.22 -3.59 8.63
CA GLN A 105 13.63 -3.42 8.27
C GLN A 105 14.17 -4.54 7.37
N ASN A 106 13.65 -5.76 7.52
CA ASN A 106 14.08 -6.94 6.77
C ASN A 106 13.21 -7.21 5.52
N SER A 107 12.17 -6.41 5.29
CA SER A 107 11.28 -6.55 4.14
C SER A 107 12.03 -6.32 2.83
N THR A 108 11.74 -7.15 1.84
CA THR A 108 12.23 -6.97 0.46
C THR A 108 11.48 -5.86 -0.29
N GLU A 109 10.33 -5.41 0.25
CA GLU A 109 9.57 -4.25 -0.19
C GLU A 109 9.50 -3.26 0.99
N PRO A 110 10.28 -2.17 0.96
CA PRO A 110 10.44 -1.31 2.14
C PRO A 110 9.30 -0.31 2.36
N TYR A 111 8.32 -0.23 1.46
CA TYR A 111 7.36 0.88 1.43
C TYR A 111 6.02 0.59 2.12
N PHE A 112 5.72 -0.64 2.55
CA PHE A 112 4.45 -0.98 3.20
C PHE A 112 4.03 0.04 4.26
N GLY A 113 2.91 0.75 4.00
CA GLY A 113 2.28 1.73 4.88
C GLY A 113 3.04 3.03 5.12
N ALA A 114 4.22 3.22 4.51
CA ALA A 114 5.13 4.30 4.84
C ALA A 114 4.67 5.68 4.36
N THR A 115 5.07 6.71 5.11
CA THR A 115 5.15 8.08 4.61
C THR A 115 6.36 8.18 3.68
N ILE A 116 6.14 8.60 2.44
CA ILE A 116 7.15 8.66 1.39
C ILE A 116 7.63 10.10 1.17
N GLY A 117 8.93 10.25 1.08
CA GLY A 117 9.66 11.50 0.83
C GLY A 117 11.17 11.24 0.82
N ARG A 118 12.02 12.26 0.56
CA ARG A 118 11.66 13.65 0.25
C ARG A 118 10.86 13.78 -1.06
N PHE A 119 11.11 12.90 -2.04
CA PHE A 119 10.42 12.91 -3.31
C PHE A 119 9.78 11.54 -3.57
N GLY A 120 8.47 11.48 -3.47
CA GLY A 120 7.67 10.31 -3.77
C GLY A 120 7.72 9.98 -5.25
N ASN A 121 7.69 8.68 -5.57
CA ASN A 121 7.86 8.14 -6.90
C ASN A 121 9.27 8.42 -7.49
N ARG A 122 9.43 8.39 -8.82
CA ARG A 122 10.73 8.34 -9.50
C ARG A 122 11.26 9.71 -9.92
N ILE A 123 12.61 9.83 -9.91
CA ILE A 123 13.38 10.87 -10.60
C ILE A 123 14.36 10.18 -11.55
N ALA A 124 14.28 10.50 -12.84
CA ALA A 124 15.07 9.91 -13.90
C ALA A 124 16.56 10.04 -13.63
N LYS A 125 17.29 8.90 -13.66
CA LYS A 125 18.76 8.83 -13.45
C LYS A 125 19.22 9.48 -12.14
N GLY A 126 18.30 9.74 -11.20
CA GLY A 126 18.56 10.48 -9.98
C GLY A 126 19.01 11.91 -10.23
N LYS A 127 18.66 12.54 -11.33
CA LYS A 127 19.19 13.86 -11.74
C LYS A 127 18.07 14.88 -11.91
N PHE A 128 18.31 16.08 -11.46
CA PHE A 128 17.49 17.24 -11.79
C PHE A 128 18.34 18.53 -11.77
N THR A 129 17.81 19.59 -12.37
CA THR A 129 18.40 20.93 -12.32
C THR A 129 17.45 21.86 -11.57
N LEU A 130 17.98 22.59 -10.58
CA LEU A 130 17.23 23.51 -9.75
C LEU A 130 18.03 24.82 -9.63
N ASP A 131 17.43 25.96 -9.97
CA ASP A 131 18.09 27.28 -9.99
C ASP A 131 19.46 27.26 -10.74
N GLY A 132 19.52 26.56 -11.89
CA GLY A 132 20.73 26.43 -12.73
C GLY A 132 21.78 25.43 -12.19
N LYS A 133 21.61 24.90 -10.99
CA LYS A 133 22.53 23.93 -10.39
C LYS A 133 22.02 22.49 -10.64
N LYS A 134 22.93 21.60 -11.08
CA LYS A 134 22.67 20.18 -11.27
C LYS A 134 22.81 19.43 -9.94
N TYR A 135 21.85 18.57 -9.65
CA TYR A 135 21.87 17.66 -8.50
C TYR A 135 21.91 16.22 -8.98
N GLN A 136 22.66 15.39 -8.25
CA GLN A 136 22.74 13.96 -8.47
C GLN A 136 22.35 13.26 -7.15
N LEU A 137 21.19 12.63 -7.14
CA LEU A 137 20.70 11.81 -6.03
C LEU A 137 21.31 10.40 -6.08
N PHE A 138 21.23 9.67 -4.99
CA PHE A 138 21.50 8.24 -5.00
C PHE A 138 20.43 7.50 -5.79
N THR A 139 20.85 6.49 -6.57
CA THR A 139 19.93 5.62 -7.29
C THR A 139 19.70 4.35 -6.48
N ASN A 140 18.44 3.92 -6.40
CA ASN A 140 18.00 2.74 -5.64
C ASN A 140 17.00 1.87 -6.41
N ASN A 141 16.62 2.29 -7.63
CA ASN A 141 15.74 1.56 -8.53
C ASN A 141 16.37 1.50 -9.94
N GLY A 142 17.29 0.56 -10.14
CA GLY A 142 18.12 0.52 -11.34
C GLY A 142 18.93 1.80 -11.48
N GLN A 143 18.73 2.53 -12.58
CA GLN A 143 19.40 3.81 -12.82
C GLN A 143 18.66 5.03 -12.23
N ASN A 144 17.46 4.82 -11.65
CA ASN A 144 16.61 5.91 -11.17
C ASN A 144 16.62 6.03 -9.64
N THR A 145 16.23 7.19 -9.13
CA THR A 145 15.90 7.36 -7.72
C THR A 145 14.42 7.08 -7.55
N LEU A 146 14.05 6.30 -6.53
CA LEU A 146 12.68 5.98 -6.17
C LEU A 146 12.46 6.33 -4.69
N HIS A 147 11.34 6.96 -4.38
CA HIS A 147 10.84 7.22 -3.03
C HIS A 147 11.87 7.83 -2.06
N GLY A 148 12.61 8.84 -2.55
CA GLY A 148 13.55 9.60 -1.73
C GLY A 148 14.99 9.05 -1.71
N GLY A 149 15.26 7.89 -2.30
CA GLY A 149 16.62 7.34 -2.41
C GLY A 149 16.86 6.09 -1.56
N LYS A 150 18.11 5.85 -1.19
CA LYS A 150 18.53 4.62 -0.47
C LYS A 150 17.99 4.55 0.96
N LYS A 151 17.93 5.69 1.64
CA LYS A 151 17.36 5.84 2.98
C LYS A 151 16.34 6.97 2.95
N GLY A 152 15.20 6.72 2.28
CA GLY A 152 14.09 7.66 2.25
C GLY A 152 13.32 7.72 3.57
N TYR A 153 12.22 8.44 3.57
CA TYR A 153 11.42 8.68 4.79
C TYR A 153 10.81 7.41 5.40
N GLN A 154 10.69 6.35 4.63
CA GLN A 154 10.28 5.02 5.10
C GLN A 154 11.29 4.36 6.06
N ASP A 155 12.55 4.77 6.06
CA ASP A 155 13.63 4.15 6.84
C ASP A 155 14.16 5.03 7.97
N VAL A 156 13.45 6.11 8.29
CA VAL A 156 13.81 7.02 9.38
C VAL A 156 12.81 6.93 10.54
N VAL A 157 13.25 7.32 11.73
CA VAL A 157 12.37 7.43 12.91
C VAL A 157 11.86 8.86 13.01
N TRP A 158 10.55 9.03 12.91
CA TRP A 158 9.87 10.30 13.08
C TRP A 158 9.65 10.59 14.56
N ASP A 159 9.64 11.87 14.92
CA ASP A 159 9.21 12.31 16.26
C ASP A 159 7.67 12.25 16.30
N ALA A 160 7.14 11.33 17.10
CA ALA A 160 5.71 11.08 17.18
C ALA A 160 5.10 11.84 18.38
N LYS A 161 3.98 12.52 18.15
CA LYS A 161 3.17 13.15 19.17
C LYS A 161 1.71 12.77 19.00
N GLN A 162 1.18 11.93 19.88
CA GLN A 162 -0.24 11.68 19.94
C GLN A 162 -0.94 12.90 20.54
N ILE A 163 -1.77 13.57 19.75
CA ILE A 163 -2.46 14.80 20.12
C ILE A 163 -3.68 14.49 20.98
N ASN A 164 -4.44 13.47 20.56
CA ASN A 164 -5.60 12.92 21.26
C ASN A 164 -5.87 11.49 20.75
N GLU A 165 -6.99 10.89 21.12
CA GLU A 165 -7.36 9.53 20.72
C GLU A 165 -7.63 9.35 19.20
N HIS A 166 -7.85 10.45 18.48
CA HIS A 166 -8.17 10.45 17.04
C HIS A 166 -7.03 10.99 16.17
N THR A 167 -5.99 11.61 16.75
CA THR A 167 -5.00 12.39 15.99
C THR A 167 -3.59 12.12 16.46
N ILE A 168 -2.71 11.81 15.52
CA ILE A 168 -1.26 11.71 15.73
C ILE A 168 -0.51 12.59 14.74
N GLN A 169 0.55 13.24 15.21
CA GLN A 169 1.47 14.04 14.43
C GLN A 169 2.84 13.37 14.40
N PHE A 170 3.45 13.34 13.21
CA PHE A 170 4.82 12.92 12.98
C PHE A 170 5.63 14.08 12.43
N ASP A 171 6.73 14.40 13.08
CA ASP A 171 7.65 15.46 12.66
C ASP A 171 8.99 14.86 12.26
N TYR A 172 9.58 15.38 11.18
CA TYR A 172 10.90 15.00 10.72
C TYR A 172 11.69 16.19 10.19
N LEU A 173 12.96 16.27 10.56
CA LEU A 173 13.92 17.22 9.97
C LEU A 173 14.85 16.45 9.01
N SER A 174 14.57 16.55 7.73
CA SER A 174 15.45 16.07 6.67
C SER A 174 16.55 17.11 6.43
N LYS A 175 17.79 16.77 6.78
CA LYS A 175 18.93 17.69 6.74
C LYS A 175 19.38 18.03 5.32
N ASP A 176 20.00 19.20 5.15
CA ASP A 176 20.66 19.58 3.88
C ASP A 176 21.65 18.51 3.46
N GLY A 177 21.51 18.00 2.22
CA GLY A 177 22.35 16.93 1.68
C GLY A 177 21.88 15.50 2.01
N GLU A 178 20.81 15.30 2.80
CA GLU A 178 20.23 13.97 2.99
C GLU A 178 19.79 13.41 1.64
N GLU A 179 20.21 12.19 1.31
CA GLU A 179 20.05 11.54 0.00
C GLU A 179 20.44 12.45 -1.19
N ASN A 180 21.32 13.45 -0.94
CA ASN A 180 21.79 14.50 -1.84
C ASN A 180 20.72 15.54 -2.25
N PHE A 181 19.59 15.62 -1.57
CA PHE A 181 18.63 16.71 -1.75
C PHE A 181 19.13 18.01 -1.08
N PRO A 182 18.91 19.19 -1.71
CA PRO A 182 19.30 20.46 -1.11
C PRO A 182 18.31 20.93 -0.03
N GLY A 183 18.84 21.61 0.96
CA GLY A 183 18.11 22.32 2.01
C GLY A 183 17.68 21.46 3.20
N ASN A 184 17.66 22.08 4.38
CA ASN A 184 17.00 21.53 5.53
C ASN A 184 15.49 21.64 5.31
N LEU A 185 14.80 20.50 5.38
CA LEU A 185 13.35 20.42 5.20
C LEU A 185 12.71 19.95 6.50
N LYS A 186 11.87 20.80 7.09
CA LYS A 186 11.02 20.42 8.20
C LYS A 186 9.73 19.87 7.63
N VAL A 187 9.36 18.66 8.00
CA VAL A 187 8.15 17.99 7.53
C VAL A 187 7.30 17.62 8.74
N THR A 188 6.02 17.92 8.65
CA THR A 188 5.00 17.48 9.59
C THR A 188 3.93 16.72 8.83
N VAL A 189 3.57 15.52 9.31
CA VAL A 189 2.43 14.75 8.80
C VAL A 189 1.48 14.49 9.96
N THR A 190 0.22 14.89 9.80
CA THR A 190 -0.81 14.68 10.82
C THR A 190 -1.86 13.71 10.27
N TYR A 191 -2.06 12.61 10.99
CA TYR A 191 -3.12 11.66 10.69
C TYR A 191 -4.28 11.87 11.65
N THR A 192 -5.50 11.91 11.12
CA THR A 192 -6.73 12.01 11.91
C THR A 192 -7.72 10.96 11.44
N LEU A 193 -8.18 10.11 12.36
CA LEU A 193 -9.27 9.16 12.14
C LEU A 193 -10.57 9.80 12.63
N THR A 194 -11.43 10.22 11.69
CA THR A 194 -12.69 10.91 12.02
C THR A 194 -13.80 9.93 12.41
N ASP A 195 -14.87 10.46 13.02
CA ASP A 195 -16.08 9.69 13.34
C ASP A 195 -16.86 9.26 12.07
N ASP A 196 -16.56 9.83 10.92
CA ASP A 196 -17.12 9.46 9.62
C ASP A 196 -16.30 8.37 8.89
N ASN A 197 -15.42 7.65 9.63
CA ASN A 197 -14.49 6.65 9.12
C ASN A 197 -13.55 7.18 8.02
N GLU A 198 -13.10 8.41 8.16
CA GLU A 198 -12.10 9.02 7.30
C GLU A 198 -10.72 8.93 7.95
N LEU A 199 -9.74 8.40 7.26
CA LEU A 199 -8.33 8.57 7.61
C LEU A 199 -7.79 9.76 6.81
N LYS A 200 -7.72 10.91 7.46
CA LYS A 200 -7.20 12.15 6.90
C LYS A 200 -5.69 12.25 7.11
N MET A 201 -4.97 12.68 6.09
CA MET A 201 -3.53 12.92 6.07
C MET A 201 -3.28 14.37 5.69
N ASP A 202 -2.79 15.17 6.63
CA ASP A 202 -2.39 16.56 6.40
C ASP A 202 -0.86 16.63 6.37
N TYR A 203 -0.30 17.10 5.27
CA TYR A 203 1.13 17.29 5.09
C TYR A 203 1.47 18.78 5.13
N GLN A 204 2.52 19.12 5.86
CA GLN A 204 3.09 20.46 5.88
C GLN A 204 4.61 20.38 5.83
N ALA A 205 5.24 21.26 5.02
CA ALA A 205 6.69 21.35 5.03
C ALA A 205 7.18 22.77 4.76
N SER A 206 8.40 23.07 5.25
CA SER A 206 9.13 24.32 5.00
C SER A 206 10.62 24.04 4.86
N THR A 207 11.31 24.87 4.08
CA THR A 207 12.75 24.71 3.77
C THR A 207 13.54 26.01 3.93
N ASP A 208 14.83 25.88 4.21
CA ASP A 208 15.79 27.01 4.24
C ASP A 208 16.52 27.23 2.91
N LYS A 209 16.43 26.28 1.95
CA LYS A 209 16.98 26.40 0.59
C LYS A 209 15.96 25.88 -0.42
N THR A 210 16.00 26.37 -1.65
CA THR A 210 15.19 25.82 -2.73
C THR A 210 15.43 24.31 -2.85
N THR A 211 14.36 23.53 -2.87
CA THR A 211 14.39 22.06 -2.96
C THR A 211 13.23 21.54 -3.81
N VAL A 212 13.21 20.25 -4.08
CA VAL A 212 12.07 19.56 -4.68
C VAL A 212 11.39 18.69 -3.63
N LEU A 213 10.06 18.67 -3.64
CA LEU A 213 9.25 17.97 -2.62
C LEU A 213 8.03 17.32 -3.26
N ASN A 214 7.83 16.04 -2.94
CA ASN A 214 6.63 15.29 -3.27
C ASN A 214 6.38 14.29 -2.14
N LEU A 215 5.35 14.51 -1.33
CA LEU A 215 5.01 13.63 -0.21
C LEU A 215 3.79 12.79 -0.57
N THR A 216 3.80 11.54 -0.17
CA THR A 216 2.65 10.63 -0.33
C THR A 216 2.63 9.58 0.78
N ASN A 217 1.53 8.83 0.87
CA ASN A 217 1.40 7.64 1.71
C ASN A 217 1.37 6.39 0.83
N HIS A 218 2.15 5.38 1.20
CA HIS A 218 2.27 4.13 0.46
C HIS A 218 1.59 2.96 1.19
N ALA A 219 0.34 3.19 1.65
CA ALA A 219 -0.45 2.12 2.23
C ALA A 219 -0.85 1.10 1.15
N PHE A 220 -0.72 -0.17 1.48
CA PHE A 220 -1.13 -1.29 0.64
C PHE A 220 -2.46 -1.81 1.19
N PHE A 221 -3.48 -1.78 0.36
CA PHE A 221 -4.84 -2.13 0.72
C PHE A 221 -5.29 -3.46 0.12
N ASN A 222 -6.02 -4.23 0.91
CA ASN A 222 -6.94 -5.25 0.42
C ASN A 222 -8.26 -5.05 1.17
N LEU A 223 -9.29 -4.55 0.50
CA LEU A 223 -10.55 -4.22 1.16
C LEU A 223 -11.33 -5.44 1.63
N ASN A 224 -10.97 -6.64 1.17
CA ASN A 224 -11.48 -7.90 1.72
C ASN A 224 -10.71 -8.38 2.97
N GLY A 225 -9.66 -7.64 3.36
CA GLY A 225 -8.78 -7.94 4.49
C GLY A 225 -7.47 -8.63 4.11
N GLU A 226 -6.45 -8.46 4.96
CA GLU A 226 -5.16 -9.14 4.80
C GLU A 226 -5.36 -10.66 4.75
N GLY A 227 -4.76 -11.31 3.74
CA GLY A 227 -4.84 -12.76 3.55
C GLY A 227 -6.09 -13.26 2.82
N SER A 228 -6.99 -12.38 2.37
CA SER A 228 -8.21 -12.76 1.65
C SER A 228 -8.00 -13.19 0.19
N GLY A 229 -6.76 -13.20 -0.30
CA GLY A 229 -6.40 -13.51 -1.68
C GLY A 229 -6.05 -12.25 -2.49
N ASP A 230 -6.13 -12.36 -3.82
CA ASP A 230 -5.80 -11.25 -4.71
C ASP A 230 -6.89 -10.16 -4.76
N ILE A 231 -6.52 -9.01 -5.35
CA ILE A 231 -7.39 -7.83 -5.47
C ILE A 231 -8.05 -7.71 -6.85
N LEU A 232 -7.99 -8.75 -7.69
CA LEU A 232 -8.39 -8.64 -9.09
C LEU A 232 -9.89 -8.43 -9.28
N ASN A 233 -10.71 -8.84 -8.30
CA ASN A 233 -12.15 -8.64 -8.30
C ASN A 233 -12.61 -7.36 -7.60
N HIS A 234 -11.70 -6.58 -6.99
CA HIS A 234 -12.06 -5.25 -6.50
C HIS A 234 -12.46 -4.37 -7.68
N GLU A 235 -13.56 -3.63 -7.52
CA GLU A 235 -14.00 -2.63 -8.50
C GLU A 235 -13.29 -1.31 -8.21
N VAL A 236 -12.74 -0.69 -9.25
CA VAL A 236 -12.06 0.60 -9.18
C VAL A 236 -12.69 1.57 -10.15
N GLU A 237 -12.93 2.80 -9.68
CA GLU A 237 -13.25 3.97 -10.49
C GLU A 237 -12.20 5.05 -10.17
N ILE A 238 -11.63 5.69 -11.21
CA ILE A 238 -10.64 6.76 -11.07
C ILE A 238 -11.15 7.99 -11.83
N PHE A 239 -11.26 9.11 -11.13
CA PHE A 239 -11.77 10.37 -11.69
C PHE A 239 -10.66 11.10 -12.45
N ALA A 240 -10.20 10.47 -13.53
CA ALA A 240 -9.15 10.96 -14.41
C ALA A 240 -9.39 10.52 -15.86
N ASP A 241 -9.36 11.47 -16.79
CA ASP A 241 -9.48 11.20 -18.24
C ASP A 241 -8.12 10.93 -18.89
N GLU A 242 -7.04 11.14 -18.15
CA GLU A 242 -5.66 11.12 -18.65
C GLU A 242 -4.72 10.46 -17.68
N TYR A 243 -3.59 9.97 -18.19
CA TYR A 243 -2.51 9.40 -17.41
C TYR A 243 -1.15 9.78 -18.01
N THR A 244 -0.07 9.58 -17.27
CA THR A 244 1.29 9.79 -17.76
C THR A 244 1.89 8.45 -18.19
N PRO A 245 2.07 8.19 -19.51
CA PRO A 245 2.73 6.98 -19.98
C PRO A 245 4.21 6.98 -19.61
N VAL A 246 4.74 5.78 -19.38
CA VAL A 246 6.12 5.57 -18.90
C VAL A 246 6.99 4.83 -19.94
N ASP A 247 8.30 4.90 -19.76
CA ASP A 247 9.25 4.05 -20.45
C ASP A 247 9.44 2.70 -19.71
N SER A 248 10.27 1.82 -20.24
CA SER A 248 10.55 0.50 -19.66
C SER A 248 11.22 0.55 -18.27
N THR A 249 11.66 1.72 -17.81
CA THR A 249 12.21 1.97 -16.46
C THR A 249 11.20 2.65 -15.54
N LEU A 250 9.94 2.75 -15.99
CA LEU A 250 8.83 3.40 -15.29
C LEU A 250 9.03 4.91 -15.06
N ILE A 251 9.79 5.56 -15.92
CA ILE A 251 9.91 7.02 -15.94
C ILE A 251 8.89 7.59 -16.92
N PRO A 252 8.09 8.60 -16.52
CA PRO A 252 7.18 9.28 -17.44
C PRO A 252 7.87 9.81 -18.68
N THR A 253 7.24 9.61 -19.83
CA THR A 253 7.75 10.09 -21.13
C THR A 253 7.65 11.61 -21.31
N GLY A 254 7.02 12.31 -20.35
CA GLY A 254 6.67 13.73 -20.45
C GLY A 254 5.35 14.01 -21.18
N LYS A 255 4.73 12.96 -21.73
CA LYS A 255 3.41 13.05 -22.35
C LYS A 255 2.30 12.87 -21.32
N ILE A 256 1.12 13.38 -21.68
CA ILE A 256 -0.16 13.10 -21.01
C ILE A 256 -1.07 12.51 -22.09
N GLU A 257 -1.59 11.32 -21.85
CA GLU A 257 -2.41 10.57 -22.81
C GLU A 257 -3.78 10.23 -22.22
N LYS A 258 -4.79 10.12 -23.11
CA LYS A 258 -6.14 9.77 -22.71
C LYS A 258 -6.22 8.31 -22.26
N VAL A 259 -6.97 8.05 -21.17
CA VAL A 259 -7.26 6.68 -20.72
C VAL A 259 -8.29 5.97 -21.59
N LYS A 260 -9.18 6.72 -22.24
CA LYS A 260 -10.29 6.20 -23.04
C LYS A 260 -9.81 5.24 -24.14
N ASN A 261 -10.46 4.06 -24.22
CA ASN A 261 -10.11 2.98 -25.15
C ASN A 261 -8.73 2.35 -24.89
N THR A 262 -8.19 2.48 -23.67
CA THR A 262 -6.98 1.80 -23.23
C THR A 262 -7.30 0.90 -22.03
N PRO A 263 -6.41 -0.02 -21.63
CA PRO A 263 -6.58 -0.78 -20.39
C PRO A 263 -6.65 0.09 -19.12
N PHE A 264 -6.20 1.33 -19.20
CA PHE A 264 -6.17 2.31 -18.09
C PHE A 264 -7.49 3.07 -17.90
N ASP A 265 -8.53 2.78 -18.70
CA ASP A 265 -9.83 3.44 -18.58
C ASP A 265 -10.63 2.92 -17.38
N PHE A 266 -10.45 3.55 -16.24
CA PHE A 266 -11.23 3.35 -15.01
C PHE A 266 -12.20 4.52 -14.76
N THR A 267 -12.63 5.24 -15.80
CA THR A 267 -13.63 6.32 -15.69
C THR A 267 -15.03 5.82 -15.29
N THR A 268 -15.23 4.53 -15.26
CA THR A 268 -16.39 3.82 -14.72
C THR A 268 -15.92 2.63 -13.90
N ALA A 269 -16.65 2.28 -12.83
CA ALA A 269 -16.33 1.18 -11.96
C ALA A 269 -16.04 -0.11 -12.75
N THR A 270 -14.83 -0.62 -12.62
CA THR A 270 -14.32 -1.77 -13.38
C THR A 270 -13.42 -2.61 -12.48
N ASN A 271 -13.53 -3.95 -12.59
CA ASN A 271 -12.66 -4.86 -11.85
C ASN A 271 -11.19 -4.65 -12.24
N ILE A 272 -10.29 -4.63 -11.25
CA ILE A 272 -8.84 -4.50 -11.47
C ILE A 272 -8.36 -5.55 -12.48
N GLY A 273 -8.85 -6.79 -12.37
CA GLY A 273 -8.46 -7.91 -13.22
C GLY A 273 -8.98 -7.86 -14.66
N ALA A 274 -9.95 -6.99 -14.97
CA ALA A 274 -10.69 -7.05 -16.23
C ALA A 274 -9.79 -6.88 -17.47
N ARG A 275 -8.81 -5.98 -17.41
CA ARG A 275 -7.93 -5.64 -18.55
C ARG A 275 -6.43 -5.71 -18.20
N ILE A 276 -6.08 -6.15 -17.00
CA ILE A 276 -4.69 -6.14 -16.51
C ILE A 276 -3.74 -7.05 -17.29
N LYS A 277 -4.29 -7.95 -18.09
CA LYS A 277 -3.56 -8.90 -18.95
C LYS A 277 -3.65 -8.55 -20.44
N ASP A 278 -4.24 -7.41 -20.80
CA ASP A 278 -4.34 -6.99 -22.17
C ASP A 278 -2.95 -6.80 -22.80
N ASN A 279 -2.84 -7.05 -24.10
CA ASN A 279 -1.60 -6.81 -24.84
C ASN A 279 -1.38 -5.31 -25.02
N ASN A 280 -0.71 -4.69 -24.03
CA ASN A 280 -0.43 -3.27 -23.99
C ASN A 280 0.98 -3.03 -23.45
N GLU A 281 1.75 -2.16 -24.11
CA GLU A 281 3.14 -1.87 -23.76
C GLU A 281 3.27 -1.32 -22.31
N GLN A 282 2.37 -0.43 -21.90
CA GLN A 282 2.39 0.18 -20.59
C GLN A 282 2.11 -0.86 -19.47
N LEU A 283 1.16 -1.77 -19.70
CA LEU A 283 0.95 -2.91 -18.80
C LEU A 283 2.16 -3.85 -18.73
N THR A 284 2.89 -4.00 -19.85
CA THR A 284 4.13 -4.79 -19.88
C THR A 284 5.21 -4.15 -19.02
N PHE A 285 5.41 -2.84 -19.11
CA PHE A 285 6.39 -2.09 -18.31
C PHE A 285 6.08 -2.15 -16.82
N GLY A 286 4.82 -1.89 -16.43
CA GLY A 286 4.36 -1.94 -15.04
C GLY A 286 4.12 -3.35 -14.51
N LYS A 287 4.19 -4.40 -15.36
CA LYS A 287 3.73 -5.75 -15.04
C LYS A 287 2.26 -5.79 -14.58
N GLY A 288 1.49 -4.82 -14.98
CA GLY A 288 0.14 -4.47 -14.58
C GLY A 288 0.01 -2.96 -14.41
N TYR A 289 -0.87 -2.49 -13.52
CA TYR A 289 -1.00 -1.07 -13.24
C TYR A 289 0.09 -0.60 -12.27
N ASP A 290 0.86 0.38 -12.65
CA ASP A 290 1.82 1.15 -11.85
C ASP A 290 2.02 2.51 -12.51
N HIS A 291 0.92 3.28 -12.62
CA HIS A 291 0.88 4.49 -13.43
C HIS A 291 0.23 5.64 -12.66
N ASN A 292 0.69 6.85 -12.97
CA ASN A 292 0.13 8.08 -12.46
C ASN A 292 -1.01 8.56 -13.34
N TYR A 293 -2.19 8.72 -12.76
CA TYR A 293 -3.37 9.32 -13.37
C TYR A 293 -3.37 10.83 -13.15
N VAL A 294 -3.74 11.58 -14.17
CA VAL A 294 -3.91 13.04 -14.15
C VAL A 294 -5.34 13.32 -13.71
N LEU A 295 -5.51 13.74 -12.47
CA LEU A 295 -6.83 13.87 -11.87
C LEU A 295 -7.64 15.03 -12.46
N ASN A 296 -8.93 14.81 -12.65
CA ASN A 296 -9.88 15.79 -13.17
C ASN A 296 -10.16 16.87 -12.12
N LYS A 297 -9.29 17.91 -12.06
CA LYS A 297 -9.47 19.05 -11.15
C LYS A 297 -10.44 20.06 -11.70
N THR A 298 -11.43 20.43 -10.91
CA THR A 298 -12.16 21.68 -11.15
C THR A 298 -11.52 22.79 -10.33
N LYS A 299 -11.29 23.97 -10.92
CA LYS A 299 -10.66 25.14 -10.27
C LYS A 299 -11.39 25.60 -8.99
N ALA A 300 -12.63 25.14 -8.78
CA ALA A 300 -13.48 25.53 -7.65
C ALA A 300 -13.32 24.62 -6.41
N MET A 301 -12.64 23.48 -6.50
CA MET A 301 -12.54 22.50 -5.41
C MET A 301 -11.15 22.48 -4.79
N ASN A 302 -11.06 22.79 -3.50
CA ASN A 302 -9.82 22.60 -2.73
C ASN A 302 -9.53 21.12 -2.45
N MET A 303 -10.55 20.27 -2.44
CA MET A 303 -10.50 18.83 -2.24
C MET A 303 -11.48 18.17 -3.20
N PHE A 304 -11.08 17.12 -3.91
CA PHE A 304 -11.91 16.42 -4.88
C PHE A 304 -11.69 14.92 -4.78
N GLN A 305 -12.69 14.16 -5.21
CA GLN A 305 -12.61 12.71 -5.26
C GLN A 305 -11.68 12.28 -6.40
N ALA A 306 -10.66 11.49 -6.05
CA ALA A 306 -9.67 10.97 -6.98
C ALA A 306 -10.00 9.56 -7.46
N ALA A 307 -10.53 8.72 -6.56
CA ALA A 307 -10.88 7.34 -6.86
C ALA A 307 -11.93 6.81 -5.89
N SER A 308 -12.58 5.73 -6.29
CA SER A 308 -13.39 4.86 -5.44
C SER A 308 -13.00 3.41 -5.67
N VAL A 309 -12.84 2.63 -4.60
CA VAL A 309 -12.50 1.20 -4.68
C VAL A 309 -13.44 0.42 -3.80
N LYS A 310 -14.00 -0.69 -4.32
CA LYS A 310 -14.91 -1.56 -3.57
C LYS A 310 -14.37 -2.98 -3.49
N GLY A 311 -14.32 -3.53 -2.27
CA GLY A 311 -14.02 -4.93 -2.02
C GLY A 311 -15.22 -5.82 -2.38
N ASP A 312 -14.99 -6.79 -3.25
CA ASP A 312 -16.03 -7.67 -3.80
C ASP A 312 -16.65 -8.61 -2.75
N LYS A 313 -15.92 -8.97 -1.70
CA LYS A 313 -16.38 -9.87 -0.63
C LYS A 313 -16.89 -9.10 0.59
N SER A 314 -16.12 -8.15 1.08
CA SER A 314 -16.42 -7.37 2.29
C SER A 314 -17.54 -6.34 2.07
N GLY A 315 -17.68 -5.84 0.84
CA GLY A 315 -18.54 -4.70 0.52
C GLY A 315 -17.97 -3.35 0.97
N ILE A 316 -16.79 -3.32 1.61
CA ILE A 316 -16.13 -2.08 2.02
C ILE A 316 -15.81 -1.26 0.78
N VAL A 317 -16.15 0.02 0.81
CA VAL A 317 -15.81 1.02 -0.19
C VAL A 317 -14.78 1.97 0.42
N MET A 318 -13.72 2.26 -0.32
CA MET A 318 -12.73 3.28 -0.01
C MET A 318 -12.78 4.38 -1.06
N ASP A 319 -13.27 5.56 -0.68
CA ASP A 319 -13.22 6.77 -1.48
C ASP A 319 -11.95 7.56 -1.16
N VAL A 320 -11.21 7.94 -2.19
CA VAL A 320 -9.96 8.70 -2.07
C VAL A 320 -10.23 10.15 -2.46
N TYR A 321 -10.00 11.07 -1.54
CA TYR A 321 -10.06 12.50 -1.79
C TYR A 321 -8.69 13.13 -1.65
N THR A 322 -8.38 14.16 -2.46
CA THR A 322 -7.07 14.80 -2.40
C THR A 322 -7.06 16.24 -2.93
N GLN A 323 -6.01 16.97 -2.56
CA GLN A 323 -5.63 18.26 -3.16
C GLN A 323 -4.54 18.07 -4.23
N GLU A 324 -3.93 16.87 -4.31
CA GLU A 324 -2.84 16.55 -5.22
C GLU A 324 -3.30 16.48 -6.70
N PRO A 325 -2.41 16.77 -7.67
CA PRO A 325 -2.76 16.74 -9.09
C PRO A 325 -2.83 15.35 -9.69
N GLY A 326 -2.25 14.36 -9.04
CA GLY A 326 -2.13 12.99 -9.55
C GLY A 326 -2.42 11.93 -8.52
N LEU A 327 -2.67 10.75 -9.04
CA LEU A 327 -2.88 9.52 -8.28
C LEU A 327 -2.08 8.39 -8.93
N GLN A 328 -1.11 7.83 -8.22
CA GLN A 328 -0.48 6.57 -8.62
C GLN A 328 -1.39 5.43 -8.23
N PHE A 329 -1.81 4.62 -9.21
CA PHE A 329 -2.48 3.35 -8.98
C PHE A 329 -1.49 2.21 -9.22
N TYR A 330 -1.20 1.47 -8.15
CA TYR A 330 -0.30 0.32 -8.16
C TYR A 330 -1.06 -0.95 -7.76
N SER A 331 -1.03 -1.98 -8.58
CA SER A 331 -1.80 -3.22 -8.40
C SER A 331 -1.00 -4.39 -7.81
N GLY A 332 0.04 -4.12 -7.01
CA GLY A 332 0.79 -5.15 -6.30
C GLY A 332 1.66 -6.05 -7.19
N ASN A 333 2.13 -5.53 -8.33
CA ASN A 333 2.80 -6.30 -9.39
C ASN A 333 4.22 -6.76 -9.03
N PHE A 334 4.84 -6.19 -8.00
CA PHE A 334 6.19 -6.53 -7.54
C PHE A 334 6.20 -7.30 -6.21
N MET A 335 5.04 -7.65 -5.68
CA MET A 335 4.91 -8.57 -4.54
C MET A 335 5.35 -9.98 -4.97
N GLN A 336 6.20 -10.65 -4.18
CA GLN A 336 6.97 -11.82 -4.62
C GLN A 336 6.92 -13.02 -3.66
N SER A 337 5.97 -13.07 -2.74
CA SER A 337 5.83 -14.12 -1.71
C SER A 337 7.04 -14.27 -0.77
N LYS A 338 7.82 -13.20 -0.59
CA LYS A 338 9.05 -13.20 0.22
C LYS A 338 8.83 -12.72 1.65
N ASN A 339 7.83 -11.88 1.85
CA ASN A 339 7.53 -11.30 3.14
C ASN A 339 6.32 -12.00 3.77
N LYS A 340 6.27 -12.07 5.10
CA LYS A 340 5.15 -12.61 5.86
C LYS A 340 4.48 -11.49 6.63
N PHE A 341 3.24 -11.19 6.31
CA PHE A 341 2.44 -10.16 6.94
C PHE A 341 2.05 -10.51 8.38
N LYS A 342 1.49 -9.54 9.10
CA LYS A 342 1.09 -9.65 10.51
C LYS A 342 0.12 -10.79 10.79
N GLY A 343 -0.82 -11.06 9.88
CA GLY A 343 -1.77 -12.17 9.96
C GLY A 343 -1.22 -13.53 9.52
N GLY A 344 0.03 -13.57 9.05
CA GLY A 344 0.70 -14.80 8.63
C GLY A 344 0.59 -15.13 7.15
N SER A 345 -0.21 -14.40 6.37
CA SER A 345 -0.23 -14.48 4.91
C SER A 345 1.07 -13.93 4.31
N LYS A 346 1.33 -14.27 3.05
CA LYS A 346 2.50 -13.75 2.33
C LYS A 346 2.11 -12.57 1.44
N ASP A 347 3.12 -11.79 1.06
CA ASP A 347 3.03 -10.76 0.03
C ASP A 347 2.99 -11.40 -1.37
N ASP A 348 1.96 -12.23 -1.59
CA ASP A 348 1.77 -12.90 -2.87
C ASP A 348 1.38 -11.89 -3.95
N PHE A 349 1.65 -12.25 -5.20
CA PHE A 349 1.39 -11.42 -6.35
C PHE A 349 -0.04 -10.87 -6.37
N ARG A 350 -0.17 -9.54 -6.37
CA ARG A 350 -1.46 -8.83 -6.43
C ARG A 350 -2.41 -9.09 -5.24
N THR A 351 -1.88 -9.30 -4.05
CA THR A 351 -2.70 -9.42 -2.84
C THR A 351 -2.98 -8.09 -2.15
N ALA A 352 -2.46 -6.99 -2.70
CA ALA A 352 -2.79 -5.64 -2.26
C ALA A 352 -2.58 -4.62 -3.40
N PHE A 353 -3.19 -3.44 -3.27
CA PHE A 353 -3.05 -2.30 -4.17
C PHE A 353 -2.70 -1.03 -3.40
N CYS A 354 -2.14 -0.02 -4.09
CA CYS A 354 -1.88 1.30 -3.54
C CYS A 354 -2.60 2.38 -4.34
N MET A 355 -3.05 3.44 -3.63
CA MET A 355 -3.63 4.66 -4.16
C MET A 355 -2.84 5.84 -3.59
N GLU A 356 -1.76 6.24 -4.27
CA GLU A 356 -0.81 7.24 -3.80
C GLU A 356 -1.14 8.59 -4.42
N THR A 357 -1.75 9.47 -3.63
CA THR A 357 -2.03 10.85 -4.04
C THR A 357 -0.72 11.64 -4.04
N GLN A 358 -0.36 12.27 -5.16
CA GLN A 358 0.97 12.84 -5.36
C GLN A 358 1.05 13.89 -6.47
N HIS A 359 2.15 14.62 -6.54
CA HIS A 359 2.62 15.25 -7.79
C HIS A 359 3.14 14.18 -8.75
N PHE A 360 3.20 14.50 -10.04
CA PHE A 360 3.57 13.51 -11.05
C PHE A 360 5.04 13.07 -10.88
N PRO A 361 5.34 11.78 -11.14
CA PRO A 361 6.71 11.30 -11.12
C PRO A 361 7.57 12.08 -12.08
N ASP A 362 8.87 12.24 -11.75
CA ASP A 362 9.87 12.96 -12.54
C ASP A 362 9.54 14.44 -12.85
N SER A 363 8.59 15.06 -12.13
CA SER A 363 8.21 16.48 -12.34
C SER A 363 9.39 17.46 -12.39
N PRO A 364 10.49 17.30 -11.62
CA PRO A 364 11.62 18.22 -11.72
C PRO A 364 12.28 18.25 -13.11
N ASN A 365 12.11 17.22 -13.93
CA ASN A 365 12.66 17.09 -15.28
C ASN A 365 11.61 17.28 -16.39
N GLN A 366 10.34 17.46 -16.03
CA GLN A 366 9.22 17.53 -16.97
C GLN A 366 8.57 18.94 -16.92
N PRO A 367 8.95 19.88 -17.78
CA PRO A 367 8.45 21.27 -17.72
C PRO A 367 6.93 21.42 -17.84
N GLY A 368 6.26 20.43 -18.45
CA GLY A 368 4.80 20.39 -18.60
C GLY A 368 4.04 19.84 -17.40
N PHE A 369 4.74 19.32 -16.38
CA PHE A 369 4.14 18.75 -15.19
C PHE A 369 3.99 19.78 -14.07
N PRO A 370 3.07 19.57 -13.10
CA PRO A 370 2.96 20.42 -11.93
C PRO A 370 4.30 20.54 -11.17
N SER A 371 4.65 21.78 -10.79
CA SER A 371 5.93 22.06 -10.14
C SER A 371 5.98 21.46 -8.72
N THR A 372 7.08 20.79 -8.42
CA THR A 372 7.42 20.25 -7.09
C THR A 372 8.44 21.09 -6.34
N VAL A 373 8.76 22.30 -6.85
CA VAL A 373 9.76 23.20 -6.25
C VAL A 373 9.19 23.89 -5.03
N LEU A 374 9.88 23.78 -3.91
CA LEU A 374 9.61 24.53 -2.67
C LEU A 374 10.76 25.49 -2.40
N LYS A 375 10.44 26.77 -2.19
CA LYS A 375 11.43 27.84 -1.93
C LYS A 375 11.37 28.28 -0.46
N PRO A 376 12.49 28.85 0.08
CA PRO A 376 12.48 29.50 1.38
C PRO A 376 11.35 30.53 1.52
N GLY A 377 10.69 30.53 2.66
CA GLY A 377 9.54 31.41 2.92
C GLY A 377 8.20 30.89 2.41
N GLN A 378 8.19 29.85 1.58
CA GLN A 378 6.97 29.13 1.18
C GLN A 378 6.66 28.02 2.18
N VAL A 379 5.38 27.72 2.32
CA VAL A 379 4.89 26.55 3.07
C VAL A 379 4.19 25.61 2.10
N TYR A 380 4.71 24.38 1.99
CA TYR A 380 4.00 23.30 1.34
C TYR A 380 2.87 22.84 2.24
N LYS A 381 1.67 22.74 1.69
CA LYS A 381 0.50 22.18 2.38
C LYS A 381 -0.33 21.39 1.38
N THR A 382 -0.66 20.18 1.75
CA THR A 382 -1.59 19.34 1.00
C THR A 382 -2.29 18.37 1.93
N SER A 383 -3.48 17.91 1.53
CA SER A 383 -4.27 16.94 2.31
C SER A 383 -4.82 15.86 1.39
N SER A 384 -4.92 14.66 1.94
CA SER A 384 -5.63 13.53 1.32
C SER A 384 -6.46 12.80 2.36
N ILE A 385 -7.52 12.13 1.91
CA ILE A 385 -8.45 11.40 2.77
C ILE A 385 -8.73 10.05 2.14
N TYR A 386 -8.64 9.00 2.94
CA TYR A 386 -9.26 7.70 2.66
C TYR A 386 -10.53 7.60 3.49
N LYS A 387 -11.69 7.63 2.85
CA LYS A 387 -13.00 7.54 3.48
C LYS A 387 -13.60 6.17 3.26
N PHE A 388 -14.05 5.53 4.34
CA PHE A 388 -14.56 4.16 4.28
C PHE A 388 -16.06 4.12 4.57
N SER A 389 -16.76 3.32 3.75
CA SER A 389 -18.17 2.99 3.92
C SER A 389 -18.44 1.51 3.55
N ASN A 390 -19.67 1.01 3.78
CA ASN A 390 -20.09 -0.35 3.44
C ASN A 390 -21.58 -0.42 3.09
#